data_1b99b48565e9fcafdad1718ea45d48ce
#
_entry.id   1b99b48565e9fcafdad1718ea45d48ce
#
_cell.length_a   1.000
_cell.length_b   1.000
_cell.length_c   1.000
_cell.angle_alpha   90.00
_cell.angle_beta   90.00
_cell.angle_gamma   90.00
#
_symmetry.space_group_name_H-M   'P 1'
#
loop_
_entity.id
_entity.type
_entity.pdbx_description
1 polymer ?
#
loop_
_entity_poly.entity_id
_entity_poly.type
_entity_poly.pdbx_seq_one_letter_code
_entity_poly.pdbx_strand_id
1 'polypeptide(L)'
;MTSEAIEVLIVGGGQAGIAMSEHLTERGIRHVVLERERVAERWRSERWDSLVANGPAWHDRFPGMEIPGVAPDAFASKEQVADYLAAYADRIGAPIRTGVEVNSVRKREGANGFHVETNAGAYDARYVVAATGPFQLPSIPPIIPEAAGVTQLHSSAYRNPSQLPEGNVLVVGAGSSGVQIADELQRSGRQVYLAVGPHDRPPRSYRGRDFCWWLGVLGLWELNAPPAGAEHVTIAVSGAHGGRTVDFRELAAGGITLVGRANAYENGKVRFGADLAKNVEEGDANLFALLDAADAYVERNGIDLPEEPEARRLLPAPASMTNPLAELDLAEAGVSSIVWATGFRADYGWLQVDALDEHGRPRHQRGVSTEPGVYFLGLPWQSRRGSSFIWGVWHDAKYIADQISIQRGYLVNEPAPDSQPYASLRAGAARPSAVDADAVPGSAAPAPVTAQTTGTHA
;
A
#
# COMPACT_ATOMS: atom_id res chain seq x y z
N MET A 1 -0.91 -10.55 -36.77
CA MET A 1 -2.12 -10.96 -35.99
C MET A 1 -3.02 -9.75 -35.92
N THR A 2 -4.33 -9.90 -36.07
CA THR A 2 -5.28 -8.80 -35.94
C THR A 2 -5.43 -8.46 -34.46
N SER A 3 -5.31 -7.18 -34.09
CA SER A 3 -5.54 -6.70 -32.73
C SER A 3 -7.04 -6.63 -32.45
N GLU A 4 -7.45 -6.93 -31.21
CA GLU A 4 -8.83 -6.71 -30.74
C GLU A 4 -9.00 -5.24 -30.28
N ALA A 5 -9.97 -4.52 -30.85
CA ALA A 5 -10.25 -3.15 -30.46
C ALA A 5 -11.09 -3.09 -29.18
N ILE A 6 -10.62 -2.35 -28.17
CA ILE A 6 -11.31 -2.17 -26.88
C ILE A 6 -11.27 -0.69 -26.46
N GLU A 7 -12.26 -0.20 -25.76
CA GLU A 7 -12.26 1.18 -25.29
C GLU A 7 -11.34 1.36 -24.10
N VAL A 8 -11.52 0.57 -23.04
CA VAL A 8 -10.67 0.58 -21.83
C VAL A 8 -10.07 -0.80 -21.59
N LEU A 9 -8.75 -0.86 -21.45
CA LEU A 9 -8.04 -2.06 -21.06
C LEU A 9 -7.49 -1.87 -19.64
N ILE A 10 -7.83 -2.78 -18.74
CA ILE A 10 -7.39 -2.77 -17.34
C ILE A 10 -6.37 -3.89 -17.16
N VAL A 11 -5.20 -3.57 -16.62
CA VAL A 11 -4.13 -4.54 -16.33
C VAL A 11 -4.14 -4.89 -14.86
N GLY A 12 -4.53 -6.12 -14.53
CA GLY A 12 -4.60 -6.69 -13.18
C GLY A 12 -6.02 -6.96 -12.71
N GLY A 13 -6.31 -8.22 -12.33
CA GLY A 13 -7.60 -8.74 -11.84
C GLY A 13 -7.68 -8.84 -10.32
N GLY A 14 -6.96 -7.98 -9.61
CA GLY A 14 -7.08 -7.80 -8.16
C GLY A 14 -8.16 -6.79 -7.78
N GLN A 15 -8.19 -6.40 -6.49
CA GLN A 15 -9.17 -5.43 -5.95
C GLN A 15 -9.31 -4.14 -6.78
N ALA A 16 -8.20 -3.63 -7.30
CA ALA A 16 -8.21 -2.39 -8.10
C ALA A 16 -8.91 -2.59 -9.44
N GLY A 17 -8.56 -3.66 -10.18
CA GLY A 17 -9.19 -3.93 -11.47
C GLY A 17 -10.66 -4.28 -11.37
N ILE A 18 -11.07 -5.00 -10.34
CA ILE A 18 -12.48 -5.34 -10.06
C ILE A 18 -13.30 -4.08 -9.77
N ALA A 19 -12.80 -3.20 -8.88
CA ALA A 19 -13.45 -1.93 -8.59
C ALA A 19 -13.57 -1.03 -9.83
N MET A 20 -12.52 -1.00 -10.67
CA MET A 20 -12.55 -0.25 -11.93
C MET A 20 -13.60 -0.80 -12.89
N SER A 21 -13.67 -2.13 -13.01
CA SER A 21 -14.64 -2.82 -13.86
C SER A 21 -16.08 -2.49 -13.48
N GLU A 22 -16.41 -2.47 -12.18
CA GLU A 22 -17.74 -2.07 -11.69
C GLU A 22 -18.12 -0.69 -12.18
N HIS A 23 -17.27 0.31 -11.91
CA HIS A 23 -17.58 1.69 -12.26
C HIS A 23 -17.62 1.98 -13.76
N LEU A 24 -16.87 1.22 -14.58
CA LEU A 24 -16.97 1.30 -16.04
C LEU A 24 -18.26 0.64 -16.54
N THR A 25 -18.67 -0.50 -15.96
CA THR A 25 -19.94 -1.17 -16.27
C THR A 25 -21.13 -0.27 -15.98
N GLU A 26 -21.16 0.38 -14.81
CA GLU A 26 -22.22 1.33 -14.43
C GLU A 26 -22.37 2.50 -15.42
N ARG A 27 -21.26 2.90 -16.07
CA ARG A 27 -21.24 3.99 -17.07
C ARG A 27 -21.41 3.52 -18.50
N GLY A 28 -21.64 2.22 -18.72
CA GLY A 28 -21.76 1.63 -20.05
C GLY A 28 -20.49 1.76 -20.90
N ILE A 29 -19.32 1.81 -20.27
CA ILE A 29 -18.03 1.91 -20.95
C ILE A 29 -17.50 0.50 -21.22
N ARG A 30 -17.28 0.17 -22.51
CA ARG A 30 -16.77 -1.12 -22.91
C ARG A 30 -15.33 -1.31 -22.46
N HIS A 31 -15.04 -2.35 -21.71
CA HIS A 31 -13.72 -2.62 -21.17
C HIS A 31 -13.41 -4.11 -21.10
N VAL A 32 -12.15 -4.44 -20.83
CA VAL A 32 -11.67 -5.78 -20.50
C VAL A 32 -10.65 -5.66 -19.36
N VAL A 33 -10.68 -6.63 -18.47
CA VAL A 33 -9.64 -6.80 -17.43
C VAL A 33 -8.75 -7.95 -17.84
N LEU A 34 -7.46 -7.72 -17.94
CA LEU A 34 -6.46 -8.75 -18.23
C LEU A 34 -5.74 -9.11 -16.93
N GLU A 35 -5.81 -10.39 -16.57
CA GLU A 35 -5.16 -10.95 -15.39
C GLU A 35 -4.25 -12.11 -15.82
N ARG A 36 -2.97 -12.05 -15.43
CA ARG A 36 -1.98 -13.05 -15.83
C ARG A 36 -2.23 -14.43 -15.20
N GLU A 37 -2.89 -14.47 -14.04
CA GLU A 37 -3.17 -15.68 -13.29
C GLU A 37 -4.67 -15.79 -12.98
N ARG A 38 -5.05 -16.20 -11.76
CA ARG A 38 -6.44 -16.22 -11.30
C ARG A 38 -6.82 -14.87 -10.69
N VAL A 39 -8.08 -14.58 -10.64
CA VAL A 39 -8.61 -13.41 -9.91
C VAL A 39 -8.13 -13.43 -8.47
N ALA A 40 -7.59 -12.30 -8.02
CA ALA A 40 -7.04 -12.11 -6.67
C ALA A 40 -5.90 -13.08 -6.31
N GLU A 41 -5.11 -13.54 -7.28
CA GLU A 41 -4.08 -14.57 -7.09
C GLU A 41 -3.08 -14.25 -5.98
N ARG A 42 -2.65 -13.01 -5.85
CA ARG A 42 -1.68 -12.62 -4.82
C ARG A 42 -2.16 -12.85 -3.38
N TRP A 43 -3.46 -12.81 -3.13
CA TRP A 43 -4.04 -13.22 -1.86
C TRP A 43 -3.88 -14.72 -1.62
N ARG A 44 -3.94 -15.55 -2.68
CA ARG A 44 -3.86 -17.01 -2.60
C ARG A 44 -2.41 -17.50 -2.48
N SER A 45 -1.54 -17.04 -3.39
CA SER A 45 -0.23 -17.64 -3.61
C SER A 45 0.95 -16.87 -3.01
N GLU A 46 0.80 -15.56 -2.71
CA GLU A 46 1.89 -14.72 -2.22
C GLU A 46 1.72 -14.30 -0.74
N ARG A 47 1.03 -15.13 0.04
CA ARG A 47 0.79 -14.91 1.47
C ARG A 47 1.02 -16.21 2.24
N TRP A 48 1.39 -16.08 3.51
CA TRP A 48 1.54 -17.23 4.41
C TRP A 48 0.17 -17.79 4.81
N ASP A 49 0.18 -19.06 5.22
CA ASP A 49 -1.05 -19.83 5.37
C ASP A 49 -1.98 -19.30 6.48
N SER A 50 -1.41 -18.77 7.55
CA SER A 50 -2.18 -18.22 8.68
C SER A 50 -2.58 -16.75 8.52
N LEU A 51 -2.29 -16.11 7.35
CA LEU A 51 -2.64 -14.70 7.16
C LEU A 51 -4.15 -14.48 7.26
N VAL A 52 -4.51 -13.49 8.05
CA VAL A 52 -5.83 -12.86 8.04
C VAL A 52 -5.71 -11.38 7.66
N ALA A 53 -6.80 -10.81 7.16
CA ALA A 53 -6.86 -9.38 6.85
C ALA A 53 -6.51 -8.53 8.08
N ASN A 54 -5.91 -7.37 7.85
CA ASN A 54 -5.56 -6.45 8.94
C ASN A 54 -6.71 -5.57 9.40
N GLY A 55 -7.73 -5.39 8.58
CA GLY A 55 -8.97 -4.70 8.94
C GLY A 55 -10.11 -5.70 9.17
N PRO A 56 -11.10 -5.34 10.00
CA PRO A 56 -12.29 -6.17 10.21
C PRO A 56 -13.15 -6.25 8.95
N ALA A 57 -13.95 -7.30 8.82
CA ALA A 57 -14.74 -7.58 7.62
C ALA A 57 -15.75 -6.48 7.26
N TRP A 58 -16.25 -5.72 8.25
CA TRP A 58 -17.12 -4.57 7.96
C TRP A 58 -16.39 -3.45 7.22
N HIS A 59 -15.07 -3.36 7.38
CA HIS A 59 -14.24 -2.33 6.77
C HIS A 59 -13.57 -2.80 5.46
N ASP A 60 -12.95 -4.00 5.46
CA ASP A 60 -12.14 -4.48 4.34
C ASP A 60 -12.97 -5.13 3.24
N ARG A 61 -13.99 -4.44 2.76
CA ARG A 61 -14.92 -4.89 1.71
C ARG A 61 -15.30 -3.76 0.76
N PHE A 62 -15.82 -4.12 -0.40
CA PHE A 62 -16.51 -3.19 -1.29
C PHE A 62 -17.95 -2.90 -0.82
N PRO A 63 -18.54 -1.77 -1.21
CA PRO A 63 -19.95 -1.49 -0.94
C PRO A 63 -20.88 -2.58 -1.49
N GLY A 64 -21.96 -2.83 -0.78
CA GLY A 64 -23.06 -3.69 -1.25
C GLY A 64 -22.82 -5.19 -1.21
N MET A 65 -21.68 -5.67 -0.67
CA MET A 65 -21.45 -7.10 -0.45
C MET A 65 -20.60 -7.32 0.80
N GLU A 66 -21.07 -8.16 1.70
CA GLU A 66 -20.33 -8.60 2.88
C GLU A 66 -19.42 -9.78 2.55
N ILE A 67 -18.38 -10.01 3.37
CA ILE A 67 -17.51 -11.18 3.20
C ILE A 67 -18.27 -12.40 3.72
N PRO A 68 -18.61 -13.38 2.86
CA PRO A 68 -19.43 -14.51 3.26
C PRO A 68 -18.80 -15.33 4.40
N GLY A 69 -19.60 -15.67 5.40
CA GLY A 69 -19.18 -16.51 6.52
C GLY A 69 -18.20 -15.84 7.51
N VAL A 70 -17.97 -14.52 7.40
CA VAL A 70 -17.14 -13.75 8.32
C VAL A 70 -18.02 -12.76 9.08
N ALA A 71 -17.97 -12.81 10.41
CA ALA A 71 -18.68 -11.82 11.23
C ALA A 71 -18.12 -10.42 10.99
N PRO A 72 -18.93 -9.34 11.09
CA PRO A 72 -18.48 -7.98 10.75
C PRO A 72 -17.18 -7.56 11.45
N ASP A 73 -17.03 -7.86 12.73
CA ASP A 73 -15.86 -7.48 13.54
C ASP A 73 -14.73 -8.52 13.49
N ALA A 74 -14.90 -9.63 12.75
CA ALA A 74 -13.87 -10.63 12.56
C ALA A 74 -12.95 -10.29 11.37
N PHE A 75 -11.80 -10.97 11.34
CA PHE A 75 -10.77 -10.78 10.32
C PHE A 75 -10.80 -11.96 9.34
N ALA A 76 -11.03 -11.66 8.07
CA ALA A 76 -11.12 -12.68 7.03
C ALA A 76 -9.76 -13.32 6.76
N SER A 77 -9.73 -14.64 6.55
CA SER A 77 -8.53 -15.32 6.06
C SER A 77 -8.15 -14.86 4.64
N LYS A 78 -6.92 -15.13 4.23
CA LYS A 78 -6.46 -14.80 2.87
C LYS A 78 -7.33 -15.47 1.79
N GLU A 79 -7.79 -16.70 2.04
CA GLU A 79 -8.68 -17.42 1.16
C GLU A 79 -10.07 -16.76 1.09
N GLN A 80 -10.63 -16.39 2.25
CA GLN A 80 -11.92 -15.69 2.31
C GLN A 80 -11.88 -14.34 1.59
N VAL A 81 -10.78 -13.59 1.71
CA VAL A 81 -10.60 -12.34 0.94
C VAL A 81 -10.52 -12.62 -0.55
N ALA A 82 -9.73 -13.63 -0.97
CA ALA A 82 -9.59 -13.98 -2.38
C ALA A 82 -10.91 -14.47 -2.99
N ASP A 83 -11.65 -15.30 -2.25
CA ASP A 83 -12.96 -15.83 -2.68
C ASP A 83 -14.02 -14.72 -2.72
N TYR A 84 -13.99 -13.80 -1.76
CA TYR A 84 -14.84 -12.61 -1.76
C TYR A 84 -14.61 -11.75 -3.01
N LEU A 85 -13.34 -11.47 -3.37
CA LEU A 85 -13.01 -10.68 -4.55
C LEU A 85 -13.44 -11.37 -5.84
N ALA A 86 -13.26 -12.70 -5.94
CA ALA A 86 -13.72 -13.48 -7.08
C ALA A 86 -15.25 -13.47 -7.19
N ALA A 87 -15.96 -13.73 -6.10
CA ALA A 87 -17.42 -13.68 -6.06
C ALA A 87 -17.97 -12.28 -6.35
N TYR A 88 -17.26 -11.22 -5.92
CA TYR A 88 -17.63 -9.85 -6.28
C TYR A 88 -17.49 -9.59 -7.77
N ALA A 89 -16.38 -10.05 -8.39
CA ALA A 89 -16.17 -9.92 -9.83
C ALA A 89 -17.26 -10.64 -10.63
N ASP A 90 -17.64 -11.85 -10.21
CA ASP A 90 -18.73 -12.63 -10.82
C ASP A 90 -20.08 -11.91 -10.67
N ARG A 91 -20.36 -11.38 -9.47
CA ARG A 91 -21.61 -10.66 -9.20
C ARG A 91 -21.82 -9.46 -10.12
N ILE A 92 -20.76 -8.69 -10.39
CA ILE A 92 -20.81 -7.51 -11.26
C ILE A 92 -20.66 -7.88 -12.75
N GLY A 93 -20.46 -9.15 -13.09
CA GLY A 93 -20.23 -9.60 -14.47
C GLY A 93 -18.96 -8.99 -15.08
N ALA A 94 -17.89 -8.84 -14.29
CA ALA A 94 -16.65 -8.21 -14.76
C ALA A 94 -16.04 -9.01 -15.94
N PRO A 95 -15.72 -8.38 -17.09
CA PRO A 95 -15.17 -9.04 -18.26
C PRO A 95 -13.67 -9.34 -18.07
N ILE A 96 -13.34 -10.25 -17.14
CA ILE A 96 -11.99 -10.62 -16.79
C ILE A 96 -11.51 -11.77 -17.68
N ARG A 97 -10.33 -11.61 -18.29
CA ARG A 97 -9.60 -12.68 -19.02
C ARG A 97 -8.39 -13.09 -18.18
N THR A 98 -8.45 -14.26 -17.61
CA THR A 98 -7.37 -14.87 -16.81
C THR A 98 -6.37 -15.60 -17.71
N GLY A 99 -5.13 -15.78 -17.24
CA GLY A 99 -4.04 -16.37 -18.02
C GLY A 99 -3.49 -15.45 -19.10
N VAL A 100 -3.82 -14.15 -19.06
CA VAL A 100 -3.40 -13.15 -20.04
C VAL A 100 -2.44 -12.15 -19.41
N GLU A 101 -1.16 -12.29 -19.75
CA GLU A 101 -0.09 -11.41 -19.30
C GLU A 101 0.18 -10.30 -20.31
N VAL A 102 0.16 -9.06 -19.85
CA VAL A 102 0.52 -7.88 -20.67
C VAL A 102 2.04 -7.74 -20.69
N ASN A 103 2.61 -7.84 -21.90
CA ASN A 103 4.05 -7.76 -22.12
C ASN A 103 4.52 -6.34 -22.47
N SER A 104 3.71 -5.60 -23.22
CA SER A 104 4.02 -4.21 -23.53
C SER A 104 2.77 -3.37 -23.82
N VAL A 105 2.84 -2.09 -23.47
CA VAL A 105 1.88 -1.05 -23.85
C VAL A 105 2.64 0.08 -24.51
N ARG A 106 2.32 0.41 -25.75
CA ARG A 106 2.94 1.48 -26.53
C ARG A 106 1.89 2.37 -27.17
N LYS A 107 2.25 3.62 -27.46
CA LYS A 107 1.40 4.48 -28.29
C LYS A 107 1.20 3.87 -29.68
N ARG A 108 0.00 3.99 -30.22
CA ARG A 108 -0.25 3.63 -31.61
C ARG A 108 0.33 4.69 -32.54
N GLU A 109 1.05 4.26 -33.55
CA GLU A 109 1.55 5.15 -34.62
C GLU A 109 0.41 5.64 -35.50
N GLY A 110 0.30 6.94 -35.70
CA GLY A 110 -0.70 7.57 -36.57
C GLY A 110 -2.17 7.46 -36.10
N ALA A 111 -2.41 6.98 -34.89
CA ALA A 111 -3.76 6.85 -34.32
C ALA A 111 -3.78 7.15 -32.81
N ASN A 112 -4.95 7.52 -32.29
CA ASN A 112 -5.13 7.71 -30.86
C ASN A 112 -5.18 6.37 -30.11
N GLY A 113 -4.64 6.34 -28.87
CA GLY A 113 -4.67 5.17 -27.99
C GLY A 113 -3.37 4.35 -28.03
N PHE A 114 -3.48 3.12 -27.59
CA PHE A 114 -2.35 2.26 -27.25
C PHE A 114 -2.46 0.90 -27.95
N HIS A 115 -1.33 0.39 -28.40
CA HIS A 115 -1.17 -1.00 -28.79
C HIS A 115 -0.65 -1.79 -27.60
N VAL A 116 -1.34 -2.88 -27.25
CA VAL A 116 -1.05 -3.73 -26.10
C VAL A 116 -0.74 -5.14 -26.59
N GLU A 117 0.49 -5.58 -26.33
CA GLU A 117 0.92 -6.94 -26.63
C GLU A 117 0.78 -7.83 -25.39
N THR A 118 0.26 -9.03 -25.58
CA THR A 118 0.09 -10.04 -24.53
C THR A 118 0.61 -11.39 -24.96
N ASN A 119 0.73 -12.33 -24.03
CA ASN A 119 1.01 -13.74 -24.34
C ASN A 119 -0.12 -14.44 -25.14
N ALA A 120 -1.33 -13.84 -25.21
CA ALA A 120 -2.53 -14.42 -25.83
C ALA A 120 -3.03 -13.63 -27.07
N GLY A 121 -2.27 -12.66 -27.56
CA GLY A 121 -2.64 -11.82 -28.69
C GLY A 121 -2.42 -10.34 -28.41
N ALA A 122 -2.99 -9.47 -29.25
CA ALA A 122 -2.81 -8.02 -29.14
C ALA A 122 -4.16 -7.30 -29.04
N TYR A 123 -4.14 -6.14 -28.39
CA TYR A 123 -5.28 -5.24 -28.27
C TYR A 123 -4.91 -3.82 -28.73
N ASP A 124 -5.88 -3.14 -29.32
CA ASP A 124 -5.82 -1.69 -29.54
C ASP A 124 -6.81 -1.03 -28.58
N ALA A 125 -6.28 -0.41 -27.53
CA ALA A 125 -7.05 0.23 -26.47
C ALA A 125 -7.01 1.75 -26.60
N ARG A 126 -8.13 2.42 -26.34
CA ARG A 126 -8.15 3.89 -26.25
C ARG A 126 -7.60 4.37 -24.93
N TYR A 127 -7.90 3.67 -23.87
CA TYR A 127 -7.47 3.96 -22.49
C TYR A 127 -6.86 2.73 -21.85
N VAL A 128 -5.84 2.92 -21.03
CA VAL A 128 -5.20 1.86 -20.25
C VAL A 128 -5.20 2.23 -18.78
N VAL A 129 -5.66 1.32 -17.93
CA VAL A 129 -5.63 1.44 -16.48
C VAL A 129 -4.64 0.43 -15.91
N ALA A 130 -3.54 0.91 -15.34
CA ALA A 130 -2.57 0.09 -14.61
C ALA A 130 -3.10 -0.18 -13.18
N ALA A 131 -3.69 -1.35 -12.97
CA ALA A 131 -4.31 -1.79 -11.71
C ALA A 131 -3.53 -2.96 -11.06
N THR A 132 -2.19 -2.99 -11.25
CA THR A 132 -1.29 -4.08 -10.85
C THR A 132 -0.98 -4.13 -9.35
N GLY A 133 -1.48 -3.13 -8.58
CA GLY A 133 -1.33 -3.04 -7.12
C GLY A 133 0.08 -2.65 -6.66
N PRO A 134 0.26 -2.46 -5.33
CA PRO A 134 1.53 -1.98 -4.77
C PRO A 134 2.54 -3.10 -4.46
N PHE A 135 2.15 -4.38 -4.49
CA PHE A 135 2.98 -5.52 -4.10
C PHE A 135 3.55 -6.24 -5.32
N GLN A 136 4.33 -5.56 -6.17
CA GLN A 136 4.70 -6.11 -7.47
C GLN A 136 5.97 -6.97 -7.41
N LEU A 137 7.10 -6.41 -7.05
CA LEU A 137 8.35 -7.15 -6.91
C LEU A 137 8.85 -7.11 -5.47
N PRO A 138 9.31 -8.24 -4.91
CA PRO A 138 9.97 -8.27 -3.61
C PRO A 138 11.13 -7.30 -3.52
N SER A 139 11.23 -6.55 -2.41
CA SER A 139 12.36 -5.67 -2.14
C SER A 139 13.26 -6.33 -1.11
N ILE A 140 14.35 -6.95 -1.54
CA ILE A 140 15.35 -7.55 -0.67
C ILE A 140 16.59 -6.66 -0.71
N PRO A 141 16.99 -6.03 0.43
CA PRO A 141 18.22 -5.26 0.48
C PRO A 141 19.44 -6.18 0.24
N PRO A 142 20.41 -5.77 -0.58
CA PRO A 142 21.60 -6.59 -0.90
C PRO A 142 22.64 -6.56 0.25
N ILE A 143 22.16 -6.76 1.49
CA ILE A 143 23.01 -6.71 2.69
C ILE A 143 23.70 -8.06 2.88
N ILE A 144 22.93 -9.15 2.76
CA ILE A 144 23.42 -10.51 3.03
C ILE A 144 23.52 -11.25 1.70
N PRO A 145 24.72 -11.70 1.29
CA PRO A 145 24.90 -12.41 0.03
C PRO A 145 24.21 -13.78 0.04
N GLU A 146 23.81 -14.27 -1.13
CA GLU A 146 23.25 -15.63 -1.26
C GLU A 146 24.21 -16.72 -0.76
N ALA A 147 25.51 -16.49 -0.88
CA ALA A 147 26.55 -17.41 -0.41
C ALA A 147 26.74 -17.43 1.13
N ALA A 148 25.90 -16.74 1.90
CA ALA A 148 25.97 -16.71 3.37
C ALA A 148 25.66 -18.07 4.03
N GLY A 149 25.23 -19.09 3.27
CA GLY A 149 24.98 -20.45 3.77
C GLY A 149 23.67 -20.60 4.56
N VAL A 150 22.79 -19.61 4.51
CA VAL A 150 21.45 -19.61 5.13
C VAL A 150 20.36 -19.49 4.07
N THR A 151 19.21 -20.09 4.31
CA THR A 151 18.05 -19.93 3.43
C THR A 151 17.51 -18.51 3.52
N GLN A 152 17.42 -17.82 2.40
CA GLN A 152 16.86 -16.47 2.34
C GLN A 152 15.59 -16.46 1.51
N LEU A 153 14.52 -15.88 2.03
CA LEU A 153 13.27 -15.71 1.29
C LEU A 153 12.59 -14.39 1.67
N HIS A 154 11.87 -13.84 0.71
CA HIS A 154 11.00 -12.70 0.98
C HIS A 154 9.68 -13.17 1.62
N SER A 155 9.02 -12.30 2.39
CA SER A 155 7.73 -12.61 3.05
C SER A 155 6.65 -13.08 2.08
N SER A 156 6.67 -12.68 0.81
CA SER A 156 5.76 -13.18 -0.23
C SER A 156 6.00 -14.65 -0.62
N ALA A 157 7.17 -15.18 -0.37
CA ALA A 157 7.51 -16.59 -0.60
C ALA A 157 7.39 -17.46 0.65
N TYR A 158 7.25 -16.86 1.83
CA TYR A 158 7.01 -17.56 3.09
C TYR A 158 5.58 -18.10 3.12
N ARG A 159 5.40 -19.35 3.59
CA ARG A 159 4.09 -20.00 3.72
C ARG A 159 3.76 -20.39 5.16
N ASN A 160 4.66 -21.08 5.82
CA ASN A 160 4.48 -21.54 7.20
C ASN A 160 5.85 -21.96 7.81
N PRO A 161 5.93 -22.19 9.13
CA PRO A 161 7.18 -22.55 9.79
C PRO A 161 7.82 -23.85 9.27
N SER A 162 7.04 -24.80 8.75
CA SER A 162 7.57 -26.08 8.28
C SER A 162 8.29 -25.98 6.92
N GLN A 163 8.10 -24.88 6.19
CA GLN A 163 8.84 -24.59 4.96
C GLN A 163 10.31 -24.33 5.19
N LEU A 164 10.68 -23.83 6.38
CA LEU A 164 12.04 -23.42 6.69
C LEU A 164 12.86 -24.59 7.23
N PRO A 165 14.16 -24.70 6.90
CA PRO A 165 15.06 -25.63 7.54
C PRO A 165 15.01 -25.52 9.07
N GLU A 166 15.36 -26.61 9.77
CA GLU A 166 15.51 -26.55 11.23
C GLU A 166 16.55 -25.51 11.64
N GLY A 167 16.30 -24.83 12.77
CA GLY A 167 17.18 -23.79 13.30
C GLY A 167 16.45 -22.49 13.61
N ASN A 168 17.22 -21.51 14.01
CA ASN A 168 16.73 -20.19 14.39
C ASN A 168 16.45 -19.33 13.15
N VAL A 169 15.63 -18.30 13.29
CA VAL A 169 15.22 -17.46 12.16
C VAL A 169 15.48 -15.98 12.46
N LEU A 170 16.08 -15.28 11.50
CA LEU A 170 16.15 -13.82 11.48
C LEU A 170 15.03 -13.29 10.59
N VAL A 171 14.10 -12.51 11.15
CA VAL A 171 13.08 -11.77 10.41
C VAL A 171 13.52 -10.32 10.30
N VAL A 172 13.64 -9.81 9.08
CA VAL A 172 14.07 -8.42 8.82
C VAL A 172 12.90 -7.56 8.40
N GLY A 173 12.55 -6.59 9.24
CA GLY A 173 11.43 -5.67 9.05
C GLY A 173 10.29 -5.89 10.06
N ALA A 174 9.83 -4.80 10.64
CA ALA A 174 8.86 -4.79 11.75
C ALA A 174 7.49 -4.22 11.37
N GLY A 175 7.15 -4.20 10.07
CA GLY A 175 5.79 -3.94 9.61
C GLY A 175 4.86 -5.15 9.84
N SER A 176 3.60 -5.04 9.43
CA SER A 176 2.57 -6.08 9.64
C SER A 176 3.05 -7.48 9.25
N SER A 177 3.70 -7.65 8.09
CA SER A 177 4.20 -8.97 7.68
C SER A 177 5.29 -9.49 8.61
N GLY A 178 6.25 -8.64 8.98
CA GLY A 178 7.38 -9.06 9.82
C GLY A 178 6.95 -9.48 11.21
N VAL A 179 6.10 -8.69 11.88
CA VAL A 179 5.64 -9.01 13.24
C VAL A 179 4.75 -10.25 13.27
N GLN A 180 3.91 -10.45 12.25
CA GLN A 180 3.02 -11.62 12.18
C GLN A 180 3.82 -12.90 11.90
N ILE A 181 4.77 -12.87 10.99
CA ILE A 181 5.64 -14.01 10.69
C ILE A 181 6.55 -14.34 11.89
N ALA A 182 7.08 -13.32 12.56
CA ALA A 182 7.90 -13.52 13.75
C ALA A 182 7.12 -14.16 14.90
N ASP A 183 5.88 -13.71 15.16
CA ASP A 183 4.98 -14.30 16.16
C ASP A 183 4.62 -15.76 15.81
N GLU A 184 4.28 -16.05 14.55
CA GLU A 184 3.99 -17.42 14.09
C GLU A 184 5.20 -18.36 14.26
N LEU A 185 6.40 -17.93 13.87
CA LEU A 185 7.62 -18.69 14.02
C LEU A 185 7.94 -18.96 15.49
N GLN A 186 7.83 -17.95 16.35
CA GLN A 186 8.03 -18.10 17.78
C GLN A 186 7.03 -19.09 18.41
N ARG A 187 5.75 -18.99 18.04
CA ARG A 187 4.72 -19.93 18.50
C ARG A 187 4.94 -21.36 18.02
N SER A 188 5.61 -21.54 16.89
CA SER A 188 6.02 -22.87 16.40
C SER A 188 7.22 -23.47 17.17
N GLY A 189 7.75 -22.74 18.17
CA GLY A 189 8.88 -23.16 18.99
C GLY A 189 10.26 -22.77 18.44
N ARG A 190 10.32 -21.91 17.41
CA ARG A 190 11.60 -21.43 16.89
C ARG A 190 12.11 -20.24 17.69
N GLN A 191 13.42 -20.16 17.90
CA GLN A 191 14.04 -18.92 18.33
C GLN A 191 14.03 -17.92 17.16
N VAL A 192 13.51 -16.72 17.41
CA VAL A 192 13.39 -15.66 16.41
C VAL A 192 14.16 -14.43 16.82
N TYR A 193 14.94 -13.89 15.88
CA TYR A 193 15.51 -12.54 15.93
C TYR A 193 14.66 -11.65 15.03
N LEU A 194 14.14 -10.52 15.55
CA LEU A 194 13.33 -9.57 14.79
C LEU A 194 14.07 -8.23 14.66
N ALA A 195 14.45 -7.87 13.43
CA ALA A 195 15.07 -6.58 13.15
C ALA A 195 14.02 -5.49 13.01
N VAL A 196 14.03 -4.53 13.96
CA VAL A 196 13.02 -3.49 14.13
C VAL A 196 13.54 -2.16 13.57
N GLY A 197 12.90 -1.68 12.51
CA GLY A 197 13.07 -0.34 11.97
C GLY A 197 11.95 0.61 12.43
N PRO A 198 11.91 1.84 11.90
CA PRO A 198 10.83 2.80 12.16
C PRO A 198 9.47 2.20 11.81
N HIS A 199 8.49 2.37 12.68
CA HIS A 199 7.15 1.83 12.52
C HIS A 199 6.12 2.61 13.32
N ASP A 200 4.87 2.63 12.80
CA ASP A 200 3.70 2.99 13.56
C ASP A 200 3.09 1.74 14.20
N ARG A 201 2.63 1.82 15.43
CA ARG A 201 1.90 0.74 16.08
C ARG A 201 0.57 1.22 16.67
N PRO A 202 -0.49 1.36 15.87
CA PRO A 202 -1.78 1.77 16.39
C PRO A 202 -2.33 0.71 17.34
N PRO A 203 -3.22 1.09 18.28
CA PRO A 203 -3.96 0.10 19.05
C PRO A 203 -4.83 -0.73 18.10
N ARG A 204 -5.00 -2.03 18.37
CA ARG A 204 -5.95 -2.83 17.61
C ARG A 204 -7.38 -2.34 17.84
N SER A 205 -7.69 -2.09 19.10
CA SER A 205 -8.95 -1.48 19.53
C SER A 205 -8.68 -0.50 20.67
N TYR A 206 -9.56 0.46 20.83
CA TYR A 206 -9.56 1.38 21.96
C TYR A 206 -11.00 1.79 22.28
N ARG A 207 -11.36 1.80 23.57
CA ARG A 207 -12.71 2.13 24.04
C ARG A 207 -13.80 1.32 23.31
N GLY A 208 -13.52 0.02 23.08
CA GLY A 208 -14.45 -0.90 22.41
C GLY A 208 -14.64 -0.63 20.91
N ARG A 209 -13.79 0.17 20.28
CA ARG A 209 -13.82 0.44 18.83
C ARG A 209 -12.51 0.01 18.18
N ASP A 210 -12.62 -0.62 17.00
CA ASP A 210 -11.48 -0.99 16.17
C ASP A 210 -10.71 0.24 15.70
N PHE A 211 -9.39 0.11 15.46
CA PHE A 211 -8.58 1.23 14.99
C PHE A 211 -9.02 1.75 13.62
N CYS A 212 -9.58 0.88 12.77
CA CYS A 212 -10.14 1.32 11.48
C CYS A 212 -11.29 2.32 11.67
N TRP A 213 -12.11 2.11 12.72
CA TRP A 213 -13.16 3.06 13.10
C TRP A 213 -12.57 4.40 13.58
N TRP A 214 -11.52 4.33 14.42
CA TRP A 214 -10.83 5.53 14.89
C TRP A 214 -10.20 6.33 13.75
N LEU A 215 -9.52 5.66 12.82
CA LEU A 215 -8.97 6.34 11.64
C LEU A 215 -10.08 7.01 10.79
N GLY A 216 -11.28 6.41 10.74
CA GLY A 216 -12.44 6.96 10.05
C GLY A 216 -12.96 8.23 10.70
N VAL A 217 -13.36 8.16 11.98
CA VAL A 217 -13.98 9.30 12.68
C VAL A 217 -13.02 10.45 12.94
N LEU A 218 -11.73 10.18 13.03
CA LEU A 218 -10.67 11.20 13.13
C LEU A 218 -10.26 11.77 11.76
N GLY A 219 -10.83 11.32 10.65
CA GLY A 219 -10.50 11.77 9.31
C GLY A 219 -9.11 11.35 8.82
N LEU A 220 -8.47 10.39 9.49
CA LEU A 220 -7.09 9.98 9.19
C LEU A 220 -6.98 9.12 7.92
N TRP A 221 -8.07 8.49 7.48
CA TRP A 221 -8.13 7.82 6.18
C TRP A 221 -8.08 8.80 5.00
N GLU A 222 -8.53 10.04 5.21
CA GLU A 222 -8.64 11.05 4.16
C GLU A 222 -7.38 11.92 4.01
N LEU A 223 -6.34 11.67 4.79
CA LEU A 223 -5.05 12.34 4.60
C LEU A 223 -4.55 12.09 3.18
N ASN A 224 -4.19 13.16 2.48
CA ASN A 224 -3.77 13.12 1.07
C ASN A 224 -2.26 12.94 0.86
N ALA A 225 -1.49 13.01 1.91
CA ALA A 225 -0.05 12.76 1.92
C ALA A 225 0.36 12.14 3.26
N PRO A 226 1.42 11.32 3.31
CA PRO A 226 1.99 10.88 4.57
C PRO A 226 2.46 12.09 5.39
N PRO A 227 2.40 12.04 6.72
CA PRO A 227 3.01 13.07 7.56
C PRO A 227 4.51 13.21 7.26
N ALA A 228 5.02 14.40 7.35
CA ALA A 228 6.44 14.67 7.11
C ALA A 228 7.34 13.81 8.02
N GLY A 229 8.32 13.15 7.44
CA GLY A 229 9.19 12.19 8.13
C GLY A 229 8.63 10.78 8.30
N ALA A 230 7.38 10.55 7.87
CA ALA A 230 6.72 9.23 7.93
C ALA A 230 6.55 8.57 6.56
N GLU A 231 7.20 9.08 5.51
CA GLU A 231 7.04 8.59 4.12
C GLU A 231 7.47 7.13 3.95
N HIS A 232 8.34 6.65 4.81
CA HIS A 232 8.87 5.28 4.80
C HIS A 232 8.55 4.49 6.07
N VAL A 233 7.67 5.01 6.93
CA VAL A 233 7.27 4.33 8.16
C VAL A 233 6.21 3.29 7.83
N THR A 234 6.42 2.07 8.31
CA THR A 234 5.48 0.97 8.14
C THR A 234 4.55 0.84 9.35
N ILE A 235 3.39 0.23 9.14
CA ILE A 235 2.43 0.01 10.23
C ILE A 235 2.57 -1.42 10.76
N ALA A 236 2.68 -1.56 12.07
CA ALA A 236 2.67 -2.85 12.77
C ALA A 236 1.26 -3.13 13.31
N VAL A 237 0.49 -3.89 12.56
CA VAL A 237 -0.89 -4.26 12.89
C VAL A 237 -1.16 -5.70 12.51
N SER A 238 -2.06 -6.36 13.23
CA SER A 238 -2.46 -7.74 12.96
C SER A 238 -3.95 -7.96 13.26
N GLY A 239 -4.62 -8.74 12.40
CA GLY A 239 -5.93 -9.35 12.67
C GLY A 239 -5.82 -10.75 13.27
N ALA A 240 -4.60 -11.33 13.32
CA ALA A 240 -4.40 -12.68 13.83
C ALA A 240 -4.85 -12.83 15.29
N HIS A 241 -5.30 -14.03 15.64
CA HIS A 241 -5.77 -14.37 17.00
C HIS A 241 -6.90 -13.46 17.52
N GLY A 242 -7.80 -13.02 16.64
CA GLY A 242 -8.92 -12.14 16.97
C GLY A 242 -8.53 -10.65 17.06
N GLY A 243 -7.33 -10.30 16.62
CA GLY A 243 -6.81 -8.94 16.62
C GLY A 243 -6.25 -8.52 17.98
N ARG A 244 -4.95 -8.31 18.04
CA ARG A 244 -4.25 -7.75 19.21
C ARG A 244 -3.42 -6.55 18.80
N THR A 245 -3.29 -5.59 19.70
CA THR A 245 -2.29 -4.53 19.56
C THR A 245 -0.91 -5.17 19.51
N VAL A 246 -0.12 -4.84 18.51
CA VAL A 246 1.27 -5.30 18.44
C VAL A 246 2.08 -4.54 19.49
N ASP A 247 2.65 -5.24 20.46
CA ASP A 247 3.58 -4.68 21.42
C ASP A 247 4.92 -5.42 21.34
N PHE A 248 5.98 -4.67 21.00
CA PHE A 248 7.32 -5.25 20.85
C PHE A 248 7.89 -5.77 22.16
N ARG A 249 7.47 -5.20 23.30
CA ARG A 249 7.87 -5.70 24.63
C ARG A 249 7.18 -7.02 24.94
N GLU A 250 5.90 -7.19 24.54
CA GLU A 250 5.21 -8.48 24.64
C GLU A 250 5.85 -9.53 23.74
N LEU A 251 6.21 -9.19 22.51
CA LEU A 251 6.94 -10.08 21.61
C LEU A 251 8.26 -10.53 22.21
N ALA A 252 9.00 -9.61 22.85
CA ALA A 252 10.23 -9.93 23.56
C ALA A 252 10.00 -10.81 24.80
N ALA A 253 8.98 -10.51 25.59
CA ALA A 253 8.58 -11.33 26.74
C ALA A 253 8.14 -12.74 26.31
N GLY A 254 7.59 -12.89 25.11
CA GLY A 254 7.25 -14.17 24.47
C GLY A 254 8.46 -14.94 23.94
N GLY A 255 9.68 -14.38 23.98
CA GLY A 255 10.92 -15.05 23.58
C GLY A 255 11.54 -14.58 22.26
N ILE A 256 10.93 -13.59 21.56
CA ILE A 256 11.55 -12.99 20.38
C ILE A 256 12.70 -12.07 20.82
N THR A 257 13.88 -12.25 20.24
CA THR A 257 15.00 -11.33 20.44
C THR A 257 14.88 -10.15 19.48
N LEU A 258 14.56 -8.96 20.01
CA LEU A 258 14.53 -7.75 19.20
C LEU A 258 15.94 -7.24 18.93
N VAL A 259 16.20 -6.79 17.70
CA VAL A 259 17.47 -6.17 17.30
C VAL A 259 17.19 -4.90 16.50
N GLY A 260 18.15 -4.01 16.39
CA GLY A 260 18.07 -2.82 15.56
C GLY A 260 18.00 -3.15 14.06
N ARG A 261 17.92 -2.16 13.19
CA ARG A 261 17.91 -2.40 11.74
C ARG A 261 19.15 -3.15 11.29
N ALA A 262 18.96 -4.17 10.43
CA ALA A 262 20.05 -4.85 9.76
C ALA A 262 20.72 -3.89 8.75
N ASN A 263 22.00 -3.60 8.95
CA ASN A 263 22.73 -2.59 8.18
C ASN A 263 23.85 -3.17 7.30
N ALA A 264 24.49 -4.24 7.74
CA ALA A 264 25.63 -4.84 7.02
C ALA A 264 25.76 -6.33 7.35
N TYR A 265 26.56 -7.02 6.54
CA TYR A 265 26.97 -8.40 6.77
C TYR A 265 28.46 -8.51 6.50
N GLU A 266 29.21 -9.01 7.48
CA GLU A 266 30.67 -9.19 7.40
C GLU A 266 31.10 -10.46 8.13
N ASN A 267 31.86 -11.28 7.48
CA ASN A 267 32.50 -12.49 8.11
C ASN A 267 31.50 -13.42 8.83
N GLY A 268 30.32 -13.66 8.23
CA GLY A 268 29.30 -14.54 8.83
C GLY A 268 28.35 -13.82 9.82
N LYS A 269 28.58 -12.55 10.08
CA LYS A 269 27.83 -11.78 11.07
C LYS A 269 26.95 -10.70 10.44
N VAL A 270 25.70 -10.61 10.89
CA VAL A 270 24.81 -9.49 10.59
C VAL A 270 25.02 -8.39 11.62
N ARG A 271 25.27 -7.17 11.18
CA ARG A 271 25.40 -5.98 12.04
C ARG A 271 24.09 -5.22 12.11
N PHE A 272 23.76 -4.78 13.32
CA PHE A 272 22.55 -4.02 13.60
C PHE A 272 22.85 -2.58 14.01
N GLY A 273 21.90 -1.69 13.72
CA GLY A 273 21.91 -0.32 14.20
C GLY A 273 21.66 -0.24 15.70
N ALA A 274 22.18 0.79 16.35
CA ALA A 274 21.90 1.09 17.75
C ALA A 274 20.56 1.87 17.91
N ASP A 275 19.58 1.56 17.07
CA ASP A 275 18.34 2.32 16.92
C ASP A 275 17.10 1.59 17.45
N LEU A 276 17.25 0.40 18.04
CA LEU A 276 16.14 -0.42 18.52
C LEU A 276 15.26 0.33 19.54
N ALA A 277 15.86 0.84 20.61
CA ALA A 277 15.11 1.53 21.66
C ALA A 277 14.34 2.72 21.09
N LYS A 278 14.99 3.54 20.27
CA LYS A 278 14.38 4.67 19.58
C LYS A 278 13.19 4.24 18.72
N ASN A 279 13.36 3.22 17.88
CA ASN A 279 12.31 2.78 16.97
C ASN A 279 11.07 2.25 17.75
N VAL A 280 11.27 1.54 18.85
CA VAL A 280 10.16 1.05 19.69
C VAL A 280 9.47 2.21 20.43
N GLU A 281 10.22 3.17 20.97
CA GLU A 281 9.69 4.35 21.67
C GLU A 281 8.91 5.28 20.72
N GLU A 282 9.36 5.46 19.48
CA GLU A 282 8.61 6.20 18.45
C GLU A 282 7.30 5.50 18.09
N GLY A 283 7.28 4.18 18.02
CA GLY A 283 6.05 3.39 17.86
C GLY A 283 5.09 3.57 19.05
N ASP A 284 5.60 3.62 20.28
CA ASP A 284 4.79 3.91 21.47
C ASP A 284 4.20 5.32 21.42
N ALA A 285 4.99 6.30 20.99
CA ALA A 285 4.52 7.68 20.84
C ALA A 285 3.39 7.78 19.80
N ASN A 286 3.49 7.04 18.69
CA ASN A 286 2.41 6.93 17.70
C ASN A 286 1.12 6.34 18.32
N LEU A 287 1.24 5.25 19.10
CA LEU A 287 0.12 4.68 19.84
C LEU A 287 -0.55 5.75 20.73
N PHE A 288 0.22 6.40 21.60
CA PHE A 288 -0.33 7.37 22.55
C PHE A 288 -0.97 8.57 21.86
N ALA A 289 -0.38 9.07 20.78
CA ALA A 289 -0.95 10.16 20.00
C ALA A 289 -2.35 9.79 19.45
N LEU A 290 -2.54 8.53 19.01
CA LEU A 290 -3.84 8.07 18.54
C LEU A 290 -4.85 7.93 19.69
N LEU A 291 -4.42 7.42 20.87
CA LEU A 291 -5.28 7.35 22.06
C LEU A 291 -5.70 8.75 22.52
N ASP A 292 -4.78 9.72 22.54
CA ASP A 292 -5.07 11.11 22.91
C ASP A 292 -6.06 11.77 21.95
N ALA A 293 -5.89 11.54 20.64
CA ALA A 293 -6.82 12.03 19.62
C ALA A 293 -8.22 11.39 19.78
N ALA A 294 -8.26 10.11 20.11
CA ALA A 294 -9.52 9.38 20.35
C ALA A 294 -10.24 9.91 21.62
N ASP A 295 -9.51 10.14 22.70
CA ASP A 295 -10.08 10.71 23.93
C ASP A 295 -10.63 12.11 23.71
N ALA A 296 -9.85 12.98 23.02
CA ALA A 296 -10.31 14.31 22.66
C ALA A 296 -11.54 14.31 21.73
N TYR A 297 -11.62 13.30 20.84
CA TYR A 297 -12.80 13.13 19.99
C TYR A 297 -14.04 12.74 20.80
N VAL A 298 -13.91 11.78 21.72
CA VAL A 298 -15.00 11.33 22.62
C VAL A 298 -15.51 12.50 23.46
N GLU A 299 -14.62 13.23 24.11
CA GLU A 299 -14.96 14.38 24.96
C GLU A 299 -15.69 15.46 24.17
N ARG A 300 -15.10 15.91 23.06
CA ARG A 300 -15.66 16.98 22.20
C ARG A 300 -17.05 16.67 21.67
N ASN A 301 -17.31 15.38 21.36
CA ASN A 301 -18.57 14.96 20.75
C ASN A 301 -19.58 14.39 21.78
N GLY A 302 -19.23 14.32 23.07
CA GLY A 302 -20.09 13.80 24.12
C GLY A 302 -20.49 12.33 23.89
N ILE A 303 -19.58 11.50 23.37
CA ILE A 303 -19.86 10.10 23.04
C ILE A 303 -19.65 9.26 24.28
N ASP A 304 -20.64 8.42 24.61
CA ASP A 304 -20.54 7.46 25.71
C ASP A 304 -19.81 6.18 25.24
N LEU A 305 -18.50 6.13 25.47
CA LEU A 305 -17.64 4.95 25.25
C LEU A 305 -16.91 4.62 26.56
N PRO A 306 -16.65 3.32 26.84
CA PRO A 306 -15.96 2.91 28.04
C PRO A 306 -14.57 3.52 28.13
N GLU A 307 -14.12 3.85 29.34
CA GLU A 307 -12.72 4.20 29.57
C GLU A 307 -11.84 2.96 29.54
N GLU A 308 -10.61 3.10 29.01
CA GLU A 308 -9.66 1.99 28.86
C GLU A 308 -8.24 2.43 29.27
N PRO A 309 -8.00 2.77 30.56
CA PRO A 309 -6.71 3.29 31.02
C PRO A 309 -5.57 2.28 30.81
N GLU A 310 -5.86 0.97 30.83
CA GLU A 310 -4.86 -0.07 30.61
C GLU A 310 -4.22 -0.02 29.20
N ALA A 311 -4.89 0.56 28.22
CA ALA A 311 -4.34 0.75 26.87
C ALA A 311 -3.08 1.62 26.84
N ARG A 312 -2.85 2.41 27.90
CA ARG A 312 -1.66 3.27 28.06
C ARG A 312 -0.52 2.61 28.82
N ARG A 313 -0.71 1.37 29.26
CA ARG A 313 0.29 0.66 30.05
C ARG A 313 1.34 0.03 29.14
N LEU A 314 2.61 0.38 29.36
CA LEU A 314 3.74 -0.26 28.73
C LEU A 314 4.36 -1.31 29.66
N LEU A 315 4.78 -2.42 29.09
CA LEU A 315 5.63 -3.37 29.79
C LEU A 315 7.04 -2.78 30.00
N PRO A 316 7.80 -3.29 30.98
CA PRO A 316 9.21 -2.90 31.13
C PRO A 316 10.02 -3.12 29.87
N ALA A 317 11.02 -2.26 29.64
CA ALA A 317 11.92 -2.41 28.52
C ALA A 317 12.65 -3.76 28.59
N PRO A 318 12.62 -4.58 27.53
CA PRO A 318 13.36 -5.85 27.51
C PRO A 318 14.87 -5.62 27.48
N ALA A 319 15.64 -6.64 27.88
CA ALA A 319 17.10 -6.57 27.92
C ALA A 319 17.70 -6.18 26.54
N SER A 320 17.08 -6.58 25.44
CA SER A 320 17.51 -6.20 24.09
C SER A 320 17.41 -4.70 23.78
N MET A 321 16.56 -3.94 24.48
CA MET A 321 16.50 -2.48 24.35
C MET A 321 17.55 -1.79 25.22
N THR A 322 17.86 -2.33 26.41
CA THR A 322 18.81 -1.73 27.35
C THR A 322 20.26 -2.14 27.09
N ASN A 323 20.45 -3.31 26.51
CA ASN A 323 21.75 -3.85 26.06
C ASN A 323 21.58 -4.46 24.66
N PRO A 324 21.49 -3.63 23.61
CA PRO A 324 21.17 -4.09 22.27
C PRO A 324 22.28 -4.95 21.67
N LEU A 325 21.89 -6.01 20.98
CA LEU A 325 22.80 -6.84 20.21
C LEU A 325 23.31 -6.04 19.00
N ALA A 326 24.60 -5.76 18.96
CA ALA A 326 25.21 -5.00 17.86
C ALA A 326 25.49 -5.86 16.62
N GLU A 327 25.76 -7.16 16.83
CA GLU A 327 26.01 -8.13 15.75
C GLU A 327 25.49 -9.52 16.12
N LEU A 328 25.12 -10.31 15.12
CA LEU A 328 24.65 -11.69 15.23
C LEU A 328 25.49 -12.56 14.29
N ASP A 329 26.31 -13.44 14.86
CA ASP A 329 26.95 -14.50 14.10
C ASP A 329 25.93 -15.56 13.75
N LEU A 330 25.64 -15.73 12.45
CA LEU A 330 24.55 -16.60 11.99
C LEU A 330 24.80 -18.07 12.33
N ALA A 331 26.06 -18.52 12.23
CA ALA A 331 26.42 -19.90 12.52
C ALA A 331 26.40 -20.20 14.02
N GLU A 332 26.98 -19.33 14.84
CA GLU A 332 27.01 -19.46 16.30
C GLU A 332 25.61 -19.39 16.89
N ALA A 333 24.78 -18.49 16.36
CA ALA A 333 23.37 -18.34 16.76
C ALA A 333 22.47 -19.43 16.18
N GLY A 334 22.96 -20.36 15.37
CA GLY A 334 22.16 -21.43 14.75
C GLY A 334 21.08 -20.90 13.81
N VAL A 335 21.29 -19.74 13.20
CA VAL A 335 20.33 -19.18 12.24
C VAL A 335 20.42 -19.94 10.93
N SER A 336 19.32 -20.63 10.58
CA SER A 336 19.19 -21.39 9.33
C SER A 336 18.49 -20.62 8.24
N SER A 337 17.71 -19.61 8.61
CA SER A 337 16.84 -18.91 7.67
C SER A 337 16.72 -17.42 7.97
N ILE A 338 16.57 -16.63 6.89
CA ILE A 338 16.29 -15.20 6.95
C ILE A 338 14.99 -14.94 6.17
N VAL A 339 14.02 -14.30 6.81
CA VAL A 339 12.78 -13.85 6.18
C VAL A 339 12.83 -12.34 6.01
N TRP A 340 12.85 -11.90 4.76
CA TRP A 340 12.86 -10.49 4.40
C TRP A 340 11.42 -9.96 4.34
N ALA A 341 10.99 -9.24 5.35
CA ALA A 341 9.71 -8.54 5.41
C ALA A 341 9.90 -7.04 5.08
N THR A 342 10.68 -6.78 4.03
CA THR A 342 11.22 -5.46 3.67
C THR A 342 10.43 -4.77 2.57
N GLY A 343 9.19 -5.24 2.32
CA GLY A 343 8.24 -4.61 1.41
C GLY A 343 8.49 -4.92 -0.06
N PHE A 344 7.94 -4.10 -0.93
CA PHE A 344 7.90 -4.33 -2.37
C PHE A 344 8.30 -3.07 -3.12
N ARG A 345 8.74 -3.25 -4.36
CA ARG A 345 8.95 -2.18 -5.34
C ARG A 345 7.99 -2.34 -6.51
N ALA A 346 7.65 -1.24 -7.14
CA ALA A 346 6.83 -1.23 -8.34
C ALA A 346 7.63 -1.73 -9.56
N ASP A 347 6.92 -2.33 -10.51
CA ASP A 347 7.43 -2.71 -11.82
C ASP A 347 6.42 -2.32 -12.90
N TYR A 348 6.81 -1.35 -13.69
CA TYR A 348 6.04 -0.85 -14.84
C TYR A 348 6.83 -0.98 -16.14
N GLY A 349 7.82 -1.88 -16.23
CA GLY A 349 8.64 -2.08 -17.43
C GLY A 349 7.83 -2.44 -18.67
N TRP A 350 6.64 -2.99 -18.51
CA TRP A 350 5.68 -3.27 -19.56
C TRP A 350 4.98 -2.01 -20.11
N LEU A 351 4.92 -0.91 -19.34
CA LEU A 351 4.26 0.35 -19.73
C LEU A 351 5.26 1.28 -20.42
N GLN A 352 5.42 1.11 -21.73
CA GLN A 352 6.44 1.78 -22.57
C GLN A 352 5.89 3.08 -23.17
N VAL A 353 5.41 3.99 -22.29
CA VAL A 353 4.90 5.32 -22.64
C VAL A 353 5.44 6.35 -21.64
N ASP A 354 5.29 7.64 -21.93
CA ASP A 354 5.82 8.72 -21.08
C ASP A 354 4.96 8.99 -19.83
N ALA A 355 4.76 7.94 -19.02
CA ALA A 355 3.94 7.95 -17.82
C ALA A 355 4.73 7.75 -16.51
N LEU A 356 6.05 7.55 -16.62
CA LEU A 356 6.93 7.22 -15.50
C LEU A 356 8.04 8.27 -15.33
N ASP A 357 8.53 8.43 -14.09
CA ASP A 357 9.71 9.24 -13.82
C ASP A 357 11.02 8.48 -14.12
N GLU A 358 12.15 9.12 -13.91
CA GLU A 358 13.50 8.55 -14.10
C GLU A 358 13.82 7.34 -13.21
N HIS A 359 13.03 7.14 -12.13
CA HIS A 359 13.12 6.01 -11.22
C HIS A 359 12.09 4.92 -11.53
N GLY A 360 11.32 5.04 -12.62
CA GLY A 360 10.27 4.11 -13.01
C GLY A 360 8.99 4.23 -12.16
N ARG A 361 8.80 5.34 -11.44
CA ARG A 361 7.59 5.57 -10.63
C ARG A 361 6.53 6.30 -11.45
N PRO A 362 5.23 5.97 -11.25
CA PRO A 362 4.13 6.64 -11.92
C PRO A 362 4.12 8.16 -11.74
N ARG A 363 4.04 8.91 -12.82
CA ARG A 363 3.77 10.35 -12.82
C ARG A 363 2.27 10.58 -12.96
N HIS A 364 1.63 10.99 -11.89
CA HIS A 364 0.19 11.12 -11.86
C HIS A 364 -0.31 12.17 -10.86
N GLN A 365 -1.56 12.60 -11.07
CA GLN A 365 -2.35 13.32 -10.09
C GLN A 365 -3.63 12.53 -9.83
N ARG A 366 -3.80 11.99 -8.61
CA ARG A 366 -4.95 11.15 -8.21
C ARG A 366 -5.19 9.96 -9.17
N GLY A 367 -4.13 9.36 -9.71
CA GLY A 367 -4.21 8.26 -10.66
C GLY A 367 -4.33 8.66 -12.13
N VAL A 368 -4.61 9.92 -12.46
CA VAL A 368 -4.57 10.42 -13.83
C VAL A 368 -3.12 10.69 -14.21
N SER A 369 -2.60 9.97 -15.21
CA SER A 369 -1.23 10.09 -15.67
C SER A 369 -0.95 11.38 -16.42
N THR A 370 0.33 11.76 -16.48
CA THR A 370 0.83 12.79 -17.42
C THR A 370 0.71 12.37 -18.88
N GLU A 371 0.67 11.05 -19.17
CA GLU A 371 0.38 10.51 -20.49
C GLU A 371 -1.13 10.41 -20.70
N PRO A 372 -1.73 11.19 -21.62
CA PRO A 372 -3.17 11.16 -21.86
C PRO A 372 -3.69 9.77 -22.23
N GLY A 373 -4.73 9.30 -21.53
CA GLY A 373 -5.33 7.99 -21.74
C GLY A 373 -4.72 6.87 -20.90
N VAL A 374 -3.68 7.15 -20.11
CA VAL A 374 -3.13 6.23 -19.12
C VAL A 374 -3.59 6.63 -17.72
N TYR A 375 -3.95 5.64 -16.92
CA TYR A 375 -4.38 5.80 -15.54
C TYR A 375 -3.71 4.78 -14.64
N PHE A 376 -3.46 5.16 -13.38
CA PHE A 376 -2.96 4.28 -12.33
C PHE A 376 -4.02 4.11 -11.26
N LEU A 377 -4.18 2.89 -10.74
CA LEU A 377 -5.16 2.59 -9.72
C LEU A 377 -4.62 1.62 -8.67
N GLY A 378 -4.87 1.95 -7.39
CA GLY A 378 -4.46 1.14 -6.24
C GLY A 378 -3.04 1.42 -5.76
N LEU A 379 -2.49 2.58 -6.10
CA LEU A 379 -1.21 3.04 -5.57
C LEU A 379 -1.35 3.48 -4.10
N PRO A 380 -0.33 3.26 -3.26
CA PRO A 380 -0.29 3.88 -1.94
C PRO A 380 -0.38 5.40 -2.07
N TRP A 381 -1.19 6.03 -1.23
CA TRP A 381 -1.35 7.50 -1.21
C TRP A 381 -1.76 8.12 -2.55
N GLN A 382 -2.41 7.37 -3.43
CA GLN A 382 -2.81 7.86 -4.76
C GLN A 382 -3.66 9.13 -4.70
N SER A 383 -4.63 9.18 -3.81
CA SER A 383 -5.44 10.35 -3.49
C SER A 383 -5.56 10.58 -1.98
N ARG A 384 -5.34 9.54 -1.19
CA ARG A 384 -5.46 9.52 0.26
C ARG A 384 -4.79 8.27 0.86
N ARG A 385 -4.69 8.24 2.19
CA ARG A 385 -4.13 7.09 2.94
C ARG A 385 -4.79 5.76 2.58
N GLY A 386 -6.11 5.77 2.38
CA GLY A 386 -6.90 4.57 2.08
C GLY A 386 -6.76 4.02 0.66
N SER A 387 -6.12 4.71 -0.27
CA SER A 387 -6.16 4.44 -1.73
C SER A 387 -5.78 3.02 -2.15
N SER A 388 -4.86 2.34 -1.46
CA SER A 388 -4.44 0.97 -1.79
C SER A 388 -5.21 -0.13 -1.07
N PHE A 389 -6.11 0.22 -0.14
CA PHE A 389 -6.94 -0.74 0.60
C PHE A 389 -8.19 -1.13 -0.20
N ILE A 390 -8.82 -2.27 0.15
CA ILE A 390 -9.99 -2.79 -0.60
C ILE A 390 -11.10 -1.74 -0.68
N TRP A 391 -11.54 -1.20 0.45
CA TRP A 391 -12.60 -0.17 0.46
C TRP A 391 -12.17 1.14 -0.19
N GLY A 392 -10.90 1.54 -0.04
CA GLY A 392 -10.41 2.84 -0.49
C GLY A 392 -10.21 2.91 -2.01
N VAL A 393 -9.70 1.83 -2.61
CA VAL A 393 -9.49 1.76 -4.06
C VAL A 393 -10.79 1.85 -4.84
N TRP A 394 -11.91 1.42 -4.26
CA TRP A 394 -13.22 1.52 -4.88
C TRP A 394 -13.60 2.98 -5.19
N HIS A 395 -13.30 3.90 -4.26
CA HIS A 395 -13.54 5.33 -4.45
C HIS A 395 -12.59 5.97 -5.48
N ASP A 396 -11.33 5.55 -5.52
CA ASP A 396 -10.39 6.02 -6.53
C ASP A 396 -10.75 5.49 -7.93
N ALA A 397 -11.24 4.25 -8.03
CA ALA A 397 -11.77 3.68 -9.26
C ALA A 397 -12.96 4.49 -9.80
N LYS A 398 -13.87 4.90 -8.91
CA LYS A 398 -14.99 5.80 -9.28
C LYS A 398 -14.48 7.10 -9.90
N TYR A 399 -13.51 7.76 -9.25
CA TYR A 399 -12.92 8.98 -9.75
C TYR A 399 -12.30 8.81 -11.15
N ILE A 400 -11.53 7.75 -11.36
CA ILE A 400 -10.90 7.45 -12.66
C ILE A 400 -11.97 7.18 -13.72
N ALA A 401 -13.01 6.42 -13.40
CA ALA A 401 -14.11 6.16 -14.33
C ALA A 401 -14.85 7.46 -14.72
N ASP A 402 -15.02 8.40 -13.77
CA ASP A 402 -15.56 9.72 -14.06
C ASP A 402 -14.64 10.52 -15.00
N GLN A 403 -13.31 10.47 -14.80
CA GLN A 403 -12.35 11.12 -15.69
C GLN A 403 -12.39 10.53 -17.11
N ILE A 404 -12.46 9.21 -17.24
CA ILE A 404 -12.61 8.54 -18.56
C ILE A 404 -13.91 8.98 -19.24
N SER A 405 -15.03 9.05 -18.50
CA SER A 405 -16.33 9.51 -19.02
C SER A 405 -16.26 10.94 -19.53
N ILE A 406 -15.60 11.84 -18.80
CA ILE A 406 -15.40 13.24 -19.18
C ILE A 406 -14.58 13.31 -20.47
N GLN A 407 -13.44 12.64 -20.54
CA GLN A 407 -12.58 12.61 -21.71
C GLN A 407 -13.33 12.04 -22.94
N ARG A 408 -14.12 10.98 -22.74
CA ARG A 408 -14.96 10.40 -23.77
C ARG A 408 -15.95 11.42 -24.33
N GLY A 409 -16.57 12.22 -23.47
CA GLY A 409 -17.51 13.27 -23.88
C GLY A 409 -16.88 14.33 -24.77
N TYR A 410 -15.68 14.76 -24.47
CA TYR A 410 -14.94 15.72 -25.32
C TYR A 410 -14.62 15.13 -26.70
N LEU A 411 -14.22 13.87 -26.75
CA LEU A 411 -13.82 13.23 -28.01
C LEU A 411 -14.99 12.93 -28.95
N VAL A 412 -16.20 12.74 -28.42
CA VAL A 412 -17.41 12.60 -29.25
C VAL A 412 -17.79 13.93 -29.93
N ASN A 413 -17.44 15.05 -29.30
CA ASN A 413 -17.73 16.40 -29.79
C ASN A 413 -16.53 17.03 -30.55
N GLU A 414 -15.42 16.30 -30.77
CA GLU A 414 -14.36 16.78 -31.68
C GLU A 414 -14.93 16.89 -33.12
N PRO A 415 -14.81 18.06 -33.77
CA PRO A 415 -15.19 18.18 -35.15
C PRO A 415 -14.36 17.24 -36.03
N ALA A 416 -14.97 16.67 -37.07
CA ALA A 416 -14.26 15.82 -38.01
C ALA A 416 -12.98 16.52 -38.56
N PRO A 417 -11.89 15.80 -38.83
CA PRO A 417 -10.59 16.39 -39.22
C PRO A 417 -10.66 17.35 -40.38
N ASP A 418 -11.68 17.23 -41.25
CA ASP A 418 -11.91 18.07 -42.44
C ASP A 418 -12.86 19.24 -42.22
N SER A 419 -13.45 19.42 -41.03
CA SER A 419 -14.29 20.59 -40.76
C SER A 419 -13.41 21.80 -40.40
N GLN A 420 -13.06 22.58 -41.45
CA GLN A 420 -12.41 23.88 -41.24
C GLN A 420 -13.38 24.89 -40.61
N PRO A 421 -13.23 25.19 -39.29
CA PRO A 421 -12.83 26.54 -38.92
C PRO A 421 -11.74 26.59 -37.86
N TYR A 422 -11.29 25.46 -37.31
CA TYR A 422 -10.29 25.45 -36.20
C TYR A 422 -8.83 25.33 -36.67
N ALA A 423 -8.56 24.98 -37.92
CA ALA A 423 -7.20 24.94 -38.49
C ALA A 423 -6.52 26.31 -38.48
N SER A 424 -7.28 27.39 -38.64
CA SER A 424 -6.77 28.76 -38.64
C SER A 424 -6.36 29.29 -37.24
N LEU A 425 -6.94 28.73 -36.18
CA LEU A 425 -6.61 29.11 -34.79
C LEU A 425 -5.29 28.49 -34.31
N ARG A 426 -4.92 27.31 -34.81
CA ARG A 426 -3.65 26.68 -34.49
C ARG A 426 -2.44 27.29 -35.25
N ALA A 427 -2.66 27.87 -36.42
CA ALA A 427 -1.60 28.51 -37.19
C ALA A 427 -1.22 29.93 -36.71
N GLY A 428 -2.05 30.56 -35.88
CA GLY A 428 -1.86 31.91 -35.32
C GLY A 428 -1.31 31.99 -33.89
N ALA A 429 -1.16 30.87 -33.22
CA ALA A 429 -0.56 30.84 -31.87
C ALA A 429 0.98 30.75 -31.98
N ALA A 430 1.60 31.85 -32.41
CA ALA A 430 3.02 32.08 -32.12
C ALA A 430 3.17 32.05 -30.59
N ARG A 431 4.13 31.26 -30.11
CA ARG A 431 4.51 31.25 -28.68
C ARG A 431 4.69 32.68 -28.21
N PRO A 432 4.06 33.13 -27.10
CA PRO A 432 4.45 34.40 -26.51
C PRO A 432 5.93 34.28 -26.15
N SER A 433 6.75 35.18 -26.70
CA SER A 433 8.10 35.42 -26.25
C SER A 433 8.05 35.72 -24.74
N ALA A 434 9.04 35.22 -23.99
CA ALA A 434 9.23 35.47 -22.59
C ALA A 434 8.98 36.96 -22.31
N VAL A 435 7.93 37.23 -21.52
CA VAL A 435 7.67 38.54 -20.97
C VAL A 435 8.55 38.66 -19.73
N ASP A 436 9.40 39.68 -19.73
CA ASP A 436 10.24 40.06 -18.60
C ASP A 436 9.45 40.08 -17.30
N ALA A 437 9.96 39.38 -16.30
CA ALA A 437 9.41 39.27 -14.96
C ALA A 437 9.79 40.51 -14.08
N ASP A 438 9.52 41.72 -14.59
CA ASP A 438 9.71 42.94 -13.80
C ASP A 438 8.60 43.95 -14.14
N ALA A 439 7.42 43.75 -13.55
CA ALA A 439 6.43 44.80 -13.25
C ALA A 439 5.12 44.20 -12.71
N VAL A 440 5.06 43.92 -11.42
CA VAL A 440 3.78 43.84 -10.70
C VAL A 440 3.89 44.74 -9.47
N PRO A 441 3.10 45.84 -9.34
CA PRO A 441 3.12 46.67 -8.15
C PRO A 441 2.41 45.96 -6.99
N GLY A 442 3.09 45.92 -5.89
CA GLY A 442 2.71 45.72 -4.50
C GLY A 442 1.30 45.24 -4.15
N SER A 443 1.18 44.01 -3.69
CA SER A 443 0.18 43.63 -2.72
C SER A 443 0.93 43.28 -1.41
N ALA A 444 0.61 44.02 -0.35
CA ALA A 444 1.22 43.91 0.96
C ALA A 444 0.98 42.51 1.56
N ALA A 445 2.03 41.86 2.00
CA ALA A 445 1.97 40.66 2.83
C ALA A 445 1.39 41.01 4.22
N PRO A 446 0.57 40.17 4.84
CA PRO A 446 0.17 40.37 6.24
C PRO A 446 1.36 40.09 7.16
N ALA A 447 1.52 40.99 8.15
CA ALA A 447 2.57 40.94 9.15
C ALA A 447 2.49 39.69 10.04
N PRO A 448 3.62 39.20 10.55
CA PRO A 448 3.62 38.05 11.47
C PRO A 448 3.07 38.49 12.85
N VAL A 449 2.18 37.64 13.38
CA VAL A 449 1.68 37.80 14.76
C VAL A 449 2.80 37.46 15.73
N THR A 450 3.30 38.47 16.41
CA THR A 450 4.22 38.32 17.53
C THR A 450 3.47 37.77 18.74
N ALA A 451 3.89 36.63 19.24
CA ALA A 451 3.48 36.12 20.55
C ALA A 451 4.02 37.04 21.65
N GLN A 452 3.14 37.69 22.36
CA GLN A 452 3.49 38.39 23.60
C GLN A 452 3.65 37.39 24.75
N THR A 453 4.86 37.24 25.22
CA THR A 453 5.17 36.65 26.52
C THR A 453 4.78 37.64 27.62
N THR A 454 3.73 37.34 28.35
CA THR A 454 3.47 37.96 29.65
C THR A 454 4.09 37.10 30.73
N GLY A 455 5.21 37.53 31.25
CA GLY A 455 5.69 37.10 32.56
C GLY A 455 4.85 37.75 33.66
N THR A 456 4.49 36.98 34.68
CA THR A 456 4.13 37.50 35.99
C THR A 456 4.69 36.59 37.07
N HIS A 457 5.38 37.28 37.98
CA HIS A 457 5.86 36.82 39.29
C HIS A 457 4.72 36.39 40.22
N ALA A 458 4.87 35.30 40.91
CA ALA A 458 4.84 35.05 42.36
C ALA A 458 4.80 33.54 42.62
#